data_88050001c7d9123f98e34340bea101a1
#
_entry.id   88050001c7d9123f98e34340bea101a1
#
_cell.length_a   1.000
_cell.length_b   1.000
_cell.length_c   1.000
_cell.angle_alpha   90.00
_cell.angle_beta   90.00
_cell.angle_gamma   90.00
#
_symmetry.space_group_name_H-M   'P 1'
#
loop_
_entity.id
_entity.type
_entity.pdbx_description
1 polymer ?
#
loop_
_entity_poly.entity_id
_entity_poly.type
_entity_poly.pdbx_seq_one_letter_code
_entity_poly.pdbx_strand_id
1 'polypeptide(L)'
;DLQAAYQGDPAATSASEILLCYPGMTAVIYYRVAHALYELGARLPARLISDIAHSTTGIDIHPAATIGGYFFIDHGTGVVIGETAVIGERVRLYQAVTLGAKRFQEGEKGILVKGAPRHPIVEDDVVIYAGATILGRITIGKGSIIGGNVWLTHSVPAGSNVLQAQMRNTTVEPKHLIDAVYQPRI
;
A
#
# COMPACT_ATOMS: atom_id res chain seq x y z
N ASP A 1 -11.60 11.73 5.17
CA ASP A 1 -10.24 11.25 5.45
C ASP A 1 -9.77 11.72 6.84
N LEU A 2 -9.86 13.01 7.17
CA LEU A 2 -9.47 13.55 8.49
C LEU A 2 -10.16 12.85 9.67
N GLN A 3 -11.49 12.64 9.56
CA GLN A 3 -12.26 11.94 10.58
C GLN A 3 -11.85 10.46 10.71
N ALA A 4 -11.50 9.80 9.60
CA ALA A 4 -11.01 8.43 9.63
C ALA A 4 -9.69 8.31 10.39
N ALA A 5 -8.77 9.26 10.20
CA ALA A 5 -7.53 9.33 10.94
C ALA A 5 -7.76 9.59 12.44
N TYR A 6 -8.64 10.56 12.78
CA TYR A 6 -8.96 10.88 14.17
C TYR A 6 -9.58 9.70 14.93
N GLN A 7 -10.48 8.97 14.29
CA GLN A 7 -11.12 7.79 14.89
C GLN A 7 -10.23 6.54 14.86
N GLY A 8 -9.33 6.49 13.90
CA GLY A 8 -8.50 5.32 13.64
C GLY A 8 -7.19 5.25 14.40
N ASP A 9 -6.69 6.38 14.89
CA ASP A 9 -5.44 6.45 15.66
C ASP A 9 -5.74 6.83 17.12
N PRO A 10 -5.50 5.91 18.07
CA PRO A 10 -5.69 6.21 19.50
C PRO A 10 -4.72 7.28 20.04
N ALA A 11 -3.63 7.60 19.34
CA ALA A 11 -2.69 8.65 19.72
C ALA A 11 -3.11 10.04 19.25
N ALA A 12 -4.10 10.15 18.36
CA ALA A 12 -4.56 11.44 17.84
C ALA A 12 -5.30 12.27 18.90
N THR A 13 -4.79 13.44 19.23
CA THR A 13 -5.35 14.32 20.26
C THR A 13 -6.30 15.38 19.69
N SER A 14 -6.14 15.75 18.43
CA SER A 14 -6.98 16.76 17.75
C SER A 14 -6.96 16.63 16.22
N ALA A 15 -8.01 17.16 15.58
CA ALA A 15 -8.05 17.28 14.11
C ALA A 15 -6.94 18.18 13.57
N SER A 16 -6.55 19.22 14.31
CA SER A 16 -5.46 20.12 13.92
C SER A 16 -4.11 19.43 13.93
N GLU A 17 -3.85 18.57 14.91
CA GLU A 17 -2.64 17.75 14.95
C GLU A 17 -2.53 16.84 13.72
N ILE A 18 -3.60 16.11 13.40
CA ILE A 18 -3.63 15.23 12.23
C ILE A 18 -3.37 16.02 10.94
N LEU A 19 -4.04 17.16 10.79
CA LEU A 19 -3.93 17.98 9.59
C LEU A 19 -2.51 18.52 9.37
N LEU A 20 -1.82 18.86 10.45
CA LEU A 20 -0.52 19.56 10.39
C LEU A 20 0.68 18.61 10.55
N CYS A 21 0.51 17.45 11.21
CA CYS A 21 1.62 16.62 11.63
C CYS A 21 1.62 15.22 10.96
N TYR A 22 0.50 14.75 10.40
CA TYR A 22 0.43 13.39 9.84
C TYR A 22 0.84 13.37 8.36
N PRO A 23 1.95 12.70 8.00
CA PRO A 23 2.38 12.61 6.61
C PRO A 23 1.36 11.91 5.72
N GLY A 24 0.63 10.91 6.26
CA GLY A 24 -0.46 10.25 5.55
C GLY A 24 -1.58 11.20 5.16
N MET A 25 -1.96 12.13 6.07
CA MET A 25 -2.98 13.15 5.77
C MET A 25 -2.49 14.13 4.71
N THR A 26 -1.26 14.59 4.81
CA THR A 26 -0.63 15.45 3.78
C THR A 26 -0.68 14.77 2.42
N ALA A 27 -0.23 13.51 2.31
CA ALA A 27 -0.24 12.76 1.05
C ALA A 27 -1.66 12.61 0.47
N VAL A 28 -2.66 12.33 1.32
CA VAL A 28 -4.06 12.18 0.87
C VAL A 28 -4.63 13.51 0.38
N ILE A 29 -4.35 14.63 1.04
CA ILE A 29 -4.78 15.97 0.57
C ILE A 29 -4.21 16.27 -0.81
N TYR A 30 -2.89 16.08 -1.01
CA TYR A 30 -2.25 16.26 -2.30
C TYR A 30 -2.83 15.33 -3.37
N TYR A 31 -3.06 14.06 -3.01
CA TYR A 31 -3.70 13.11 -3.92
C TYR A 31 -5.10 13.57 -4.34
N ARG A 32 -5.96 14.03 -3.43
CA ARG A 32 -7.33 14.50 -3.77
C ARG A 32 -7.30 15.64 -4.79
N VAL A 33 -6.38 16.60 -4.62
CA VAL A 33 -6.18 17.70 -5.57
C VAL A 33 -5.62 17.19 -6.90
N ALA A 34 -4.59 16.34 -6.86
CA ALA A 34 -3.96 15.77 -8.06
C ALA A 34 -4.94 14.90 -8.85
N HIS A 35 -5.76 14.09 -8.18
CA HIS A 35 -6.78 13.24 -8.81
C HIS A 35 -7.84 14.09 -9.52
N ALA A 36 -8.35 15.14 -8.89
CA ALA A 36 -9.31 16.06 -9.52
C ALA A 36 -8.73 16.72 -10.78
N LEU A 37 -7.49 17.16 -10.76
CA LEU A 37 -6.80 17.70 -11.93
C LEU A 37 -6.58 16.64 -13.01
N TYR A 38 -6.27 15.41 -12.62
CA TYR A 38 -6.09 14.30 -13.55
C TYR A 38 -7.39 14.00 -14.31
N GLU A 39 -8.54 13.95 -13.62
CA GLU A 39 -9.87 13.76 -14.21
C GLU A 39 -10.28 14.91 -15.14
N LEU A 40 -9.84 16.14 -14.87
CA LEU A 40 -10.00 17.29 -15.73
C LEU A 40 -9.05 17.29 -16.96
N GLY A 41 -8.23 16.26 -17.12
CA GLY A 41 -7.28 16.14 -18.23
C GLY A 41 -5.93 16.84 -18.01
N ALA A 42 -5.74 17.52 -16.88
CA ALA A 42 -4.49 18.21 -16.54
C ALA A 42 -3.44 17.21 -15.98
N ARG A 43 -3.05 16.22 -16.79
CA ARG A 43 -2.24 15.07 -16.35
C ARG A 43 -0.86 15.45 -15.83
N LEU A 44 -0.16 16.36 -16.50
CA LEU A 44 1.18 16.76 -16.08
C LEU A 44 1.18 17.53 -14.76
N PRO A 45 0.35 18.56 -14.55
CA PRO A 45 0.20 19.19 -13.24
C PRO A 45 -0.17 18.20 -12.13
N ALA A 46 -1.10 17.26 -12.40
CA ALA A 46 -1.48 16.23 -11.45
C ALA A 46 -0.26 15.36 -11.04
N ARG A 47 0.57 14.94 -12.00
CA ARG A 47 1.80 14.17 -11.72
C ARG A 47 2.82 14.98 -10.92
N LEU A 48 3.01 16.26 -11.22
CA LEU A 48 3.92 17.13 -10.47
C LEU A 48 3.48 17.28 -9.01
N ILE A 49 2.18 17.44 -8.76
CA ILE A 49 1.63 17.51 -7.40
C ILE A 49 1.87 16.18 -6.66
N SER A 50 1.65 15.04 -7.30
CA SER A 50 1.93 13.73 -6.71
C SER A 50 3.41 13.53 -6.40
N ASP A 51 4.32 14.00 -7.25
CA ASP A 51 5.76 13.92 -7.05
C ASP A 51 6.22 14.79 -5.86
N ILE A 52 5.66 15.99 -5.72
CA ILE A 52 5.88 16.85 -4.55
C ILE A 52 5.42 16.14 -3.26
N ALA A 53 4.24 15.52 -3.27
CA ALA A 53 3.73 14.77 -2.13
C ALA A 53 4.65 13.60 -1.78
N HIS A 54 5.07 12.81 -2.78
CA HIS A 54 5.98 11.69 -2.59
C HIS A 54 7.32 12.14 -1.99
N SER A 55 7.94 13.19 -2.55
CA SER A 55 9.22 13.71 -2.03
C SER A 55 9.13 14.23 -0.61
N THR A 56 7.97 14.77 -0.20
CA THR A 56 7.76 15.36 1.13
C THR A 56 7.39 14.32 2.17
N THR A 57 6.62 13.30 1.80
CA THR A 57 6.01 12.34 2.74
C THR A 57 6.58 10.94 2.68
N GLY A 58 7.30 10.59 1.60
CA GLY A 58 7.70 9.21 1.31
C GLY A 58 6.54 8.29 0.93
N ILE A 59 5.38 8.85 0.53
CA ILE A 59 4.16 8.14 0.14
C ILE A 59 3.89 8.41 -1.34
N ASP A 60 3.95 7.37 -2.18
CA ASP A 60 3.72 7.46 -3.63
C ASP A 60 2.30 7.04 -3.99
N ILE A 61 1.44 8.00 -4.32
CA ILE A 61 0.07 7.75 -4.80
C ILE A 61 -0.05 8.28 -6.23
N HIS A 62 -0.29 7.38 -7.19
CA HIS A 62 -0.53 7.80 -8.56
C HIS A 62 -1.86 8.56 -8.67
N PRO A 63 -1.93 9.74 -9.33
CA PRO A 63 -3.15 10.56 -9.37
C PRO A 63 -4.31 9.90 -10.12
N ALA A 64 -4.07 8.91 -10.97
CA ALA A 64 -5.11 8.13 -11.63
C ALA A 64 -5.72 7.02 -10.77
N ALA A 65 -5.16 6.68 -9.63
CA ALA A 65 -5.77 5.74 -8.71
C ALA A 65 -7.14 6.25 -8.24
N THR A 66 -8.10 5.36 -8.06
CA THR A 66 -9.43 5.71 -7.53
C THR A 66 -9.48 5.34 -6.06
N ILE A 67 -9.70 6.29 -5.17
CA ILE A 67 -9.73 6.08 -3.73
C ILE A 67 -11.01 6.67 -3.15
N GLY A 68 -11.81 5.84 -2.49
CA GLY A 68 -13.05 6.21 -1.80
C GLY A 68 -12.82 7.15 -0.62
N GLY A 69 -13.90 7.54 0.04
CA GLY A 69 -13.86 8.40 1.23
C GLY A 69 -13.42 7.66 2.50
N TYR A 70 -13.16 8.44 3.57
CA TYR A 70 -12.71 7.91 4.86
C TYR A 70 -11.43 7.05 4.76
N PHE A 71 -10.57 7.39 3.82
CA PHE A 71 -9.29 6.72 3.61
C PHE A 71 -8.25 7.22 4.61
N PHE A 72 -7.54 6.31 5.26
CA PHE A 72 -6.51 6.63 6.25
C PHE A 72 -5.21 5.87 5.98
N ILE A 73 -4.11 6.60 5.89
CA ILE A 73 -2.75 6.07 5.87
C ILE A 73 -2.08 6.41 7.20
N ASP A 74 -1.79 5.39 8.00
CA ASP A 74 -1.11 5.51 9.28
C ASP A 74 0.40 5.37 9.09
N HIS A 75 1.20 6.28 9.67
CA HIS A 75 2.64 6.48 9.44
C HIS A 75 2.96 6.78 7.97
N GLY A 76 2.82 5.83 7.09
CA GLY A 76 2.75 5.95 5.65
C GLY A 76 4.06 5.84 4.88
N THR A 77 5.22 6.08 5.46
CA THR A 77 6.50 6.02 4.75
C THR A 77 6.63 4.72 3.94
N GLY A 78 6.93 4.84 2.64
CA GLY A 78 7.10 3.70 1.74
C GLY A 78 5.80 3.08 1.21
N VAL A 79 4.63 3.70 1.45
CA VAL A 79 3.38 3.29 0.78
C VAL A 79 3.47 3.61 -0.70
N VAL A 80 3.06 2.65 -1.54
CA VAL A 80 2.96 2.81 -3.00
C VAL A 80 1.58 2.39 -3.48
N ILE A 81 0.85 3.29 -4.15
CA ILE A 81 -0.46 3.04 -4.74
C ILE A 81 -0.38 3.31 -6.24
N GLY A 82 -0.43 2.24 -7.05
CA GLY A 82 -0.23 2.31 -8.49
C GLY A 82 -1.43 2.85 -9.28
N GLU A 83 -1.17 3.25 -10.53
CA GLU A 83 -2.06 3.98 -11.45
C GLU A 83 -3.49 3.45 -11.54
N THR A 84 -3.68 2.13 -11.63
CA THR A 84 -5.00 1.52 -11.83
C THR A 84 -5.55 0.86 -10.57
N ALA A 85 -5.03 1.21 -9.39
CA ALA A 85 -5.58 0.75 -8.13
C ALA A 85 -6.98 1.34 -7.90
N VAL A 86 -7.86 0.52 -7.35
CA VAL A 86 -9.20 0.94 -6.93
C VAL A 86 -9.34 0.61 -5.45
N ILE A 87 -9.61 1.62 -4.63
CA ILE A 87 -9.73 1.50 -3.19
C ILE A 87 -11.10 2.01 -2.78
N GLY A 88 -11.86 1.21 -2.06
CA GLY A 88 -13.19 1.53 -1.54
C GLY A 88 -13.17 2.53 -0.39
N GLU A 89 -14.27 2.58 0.33
CA GLU A 89 -14.45 3.47 1.48
C GLU A 89 -13.91 2.84 2.77
N ARG A 90 -13.48 3.68 3.74
CA ARG A 90 -13.04 3.27 5.09
C ARG A 90 -11.89 2.27 5.08
N VAL A 91 -11.03 2.38 4.08
CA VAL A 91 -9.82 1.54 3.98
C VAL A 91 -8.69 2.18 4.79
N ARG A 92 -7.95 1.34 5.52
CA ARG A 92 -6.75 1.74 6.28
C ARG A 92 -5.52 1.03 5.76
N LEU A 93 -4.47 1.80 5.51
CA LEU A 93 -3.13 1.30 5.17
C LEU A 93 -2.13 1.73 6.22
N TYR A 94 -1.17 0.86 6.51
CA TYR A 94 0.01 1.18 7.31
C TYR A 94 1.24 1.42 6.43
N GLN A 95 2.37 1.79 7.03
CA GLN A 95 3.61 2.09 6.33
C GLN A 95 4.09 0.92 5.45
N ALA A 96 4.82 1.24 4.39
CA ALA A 96 5.44 0.30 3.44
C ALA A 96 4.46 -0.67 2.74
N VAL A 97 3.15 -0.38 2.74
CA VAL A 97 2.18 -1.15 1.95
C VAL A 97 2.35 -0.84 0.48
N THR A 98 2.40 -1.88 -0.35
CA THR A 98 2.48 -1.75 -1.81
C THR A 98 1.24 -2.33 -2.49
N LEU A 99 0.50 -1.50 -3.23
CA LEU A 99 -0.56 -1.90 -4.16
C LEU A 99 -0.01 -1.79 -5.58
N GLY A 100 0.69 -2.82 -6.04
CA GLY A 100 1.54 -2.80 -7.23
C GLY A 100 1.03 -3.69 -8.37
N ALA A 101 1.73 -3.63 -9.50
CA ALA A 101 1.54 -4.52 -10.63
C ALA A 101 2.39 -5.78 -10.47
N LYS A 102 1.82 -6.96 -10.86
CA LYS A 102 2.55 -8.23 -10.84
C LYS A 102 3.30 -8.49 -12.15
N ARG A 103 2.70 -8.10 -13.26
CA ARG A 103 3.21 -8.29 -14.62
C ARG A 103 2.81 -7.10 -15.48
N PHE A 104 3.58 -6.88 -16.53
CA PHE A 104 3.28 -5.88 -17.56
C PHE A 104 2.93 -6.61 -18.85
N GLN A 105 1.84 -6.18 -19.50
CA GLN A 105 1.47 -6.73 -20.80
C GLN A 105 2.40 -6.14 -21.88
N GLU A 106 2.97 -7.02 -22.68
CA GLU A 106 3.75 -6.64 -23.85
C GLU A 106 2.85 -6.65 -25.08
N GLY A 107 2.88 -5.55 -25.83
CA GLY A 107 2.27 -5.45 -27.14
C GLY A 107 3.26 -5.83 -28.24
N GLU A 108 2.97 -5.39 -29.47
CA GLU A 108 3.86 -5.63 -30.60
C GLU A 108 5.26 -5.04 -30.36
N LYS A 109 6.29 -5.78 -30.76
CA LYS A 109 7.71 -5.40 -30.66
C LYS A 109 8.24 -5.20 -29.22
N GLY A 110 7.63 -5.84 -28.20
CA GLY A 110 8.08 -5.72 -26.81
C GLY A 110 7.75 -4.39 -26.15
N ILE A 111 6.92 -3.55 -26.75
CA ILE A 111 6.48 -2.28 -26.16
C ILE A 111 5.39 -2.56 -25.12
N LEU A 112 5.56 -2.08 -23.90
CA LEU A 112 4.57 -2.27 -22.83
C LEU A 112 3.25 -1.57 -23.13
N VAL A 113 2.13 -2.29 -22.98
CA VAL A 113 0.79 -1.73 -23.11
C VAL A 113 0.55 -0.73 -21.99
N LYS A 114 0.20 0.53 -22.37
CA LYS A 114 -0.07 1.60 -21.41
C LYS A 114 -1.53 1.59 -20.96
N GLY A 115 -1.76 2.01 -19.70
CA GLY A 115 -3.12 2.22 -19.16
C GLY A 115 -3.92 0.95 -18.85
N ALA A 116 -3.44 -0.25 -19.17
CA ALA A 116 -4.17 -1.47 -18.86
C ALA A 116 -4.30 -1.69 -17.33
N PRO A 117 -5.48 -2.15 -16.84
CA PRO A 117 -5.69 -2.47 -15.42
C PRO A 117 -4.70 -3.53 -14.94
N ARG A 118 -3.87 -3.18 -13.94
CA ARG A 118 -2.79 -4.04 -13.45
C ARG A 118 -2.54 -3.98 -11.95
N HIS A 119 -3.23 -3.08 -11.24
CA HIS A 119 -3.11 -2.89 -9.80
C HIS A 119 -4.32 -3.44 -9.05
N PRO A 120 -4.22 -3.70 -7.74
CA PRO A 120 -5.28 -4.30 -6.95
C PRO A 120 -6.58 -3.50 -6.90
N ILE A 121 -7.67 -4.22 -6.62
CA ILE A 121 -8.95 -3.68 -6.14
C ILE A 121 -9.02 -4.01 -4.65
N VAL A 122 -9.21 -3.00 -3.82
CA VAL A 122 -9.41 -3.11 -2.39
C VAL A 122 -10.82 -2.63 -2.09
N GLU A 123 -11.69 -3.51 -1.63
CA GLU A 123 -13.08 -3.17 -1.31
C GLU A 123 -13.18 -2.39 0.01
N ASP A 124 -14.41 -2.02 0.41
CA ASP A 124 -14.66 -1.22 1.62
C ASP A 124 -14.21 -1.93 2.90
N ASP A 125 -13.93 -1.13 3.94
CA ASP A 125 -13.69 -1.60 5.31
C ASP A 125 -12.46 -2.53 5.45
N VAL A 126 -11.51 -2.48 4.51
CA VAL A 126 -10.30 -3.30 4.51
C VAL A 126 -9.19 -2.63 5.32
N VAL A 127 -8.45 -3.44 6.08
CA VAL A 127 -7.23 -3.01 6.79
C VAL A 127 -6.03 -3.77 6.26
N ILE A 128 -4.97 -3.05 5.86
CA ILE A 128 -3.73 -3.64 5.34
C ILE A 128 -2.57 -3.17 6.22
N TYR A 129 -1.97 -4.12 6.95
CA TYR A 129 -0.89 -3.85 7.88
C TYR A 129 0.47 -3.67 7.21
N ALA A 130 1.39 -3.14 7.98
CA ALA A 130 2.71 -2.66 7.56
C ALA A 130 3.49 -3.68 6.70
N GLY A 131 4.12 -3.20 5.64
CA GLY A 131 4.99 -3.99 4.76
C GLY A 131 4.27 -5.00 3.88
N ALA A 132 2.94 -5.07 3.90
CA ALA A 132 2.22 -5.98 3.01
C ALA A 132 2.38 -5.56 1.55
N THR A 133 2.67 -6.53 0.68
CA THR A 133 2.84 -6.34 -0.77
C THR A 133 1.75 -7.07 -1.53
N ILE A 134 0.87 -6.32 -2.19
CA ILE A 134 -0.29 -6.84 -2.91
C ILE A 134 -0.11 -6.53 -4.39
N LEU A 135 0.01 -7.55 -5.23
CA LEU A 135 0.42 -7.39 -6.63
C LEU A 135 -0.58 -7.99 -7.61
N GLY A 136 -0.84 -7.23 -8.66
CA GLY A 136 -1.67 -7.64 -9.80
C GLY A 136 -3.11 -7.18 -9.68
N ARG A 137 -3.91 -7.43 -10.72
CA ARG A 137 -5.35 -7.10 -10.75
C ARG A 137 -6.15 -8.12 -9.96
N ILE A 138 -5.94 -8.15 -8.65
CA ILE A 138 -6.62 -9.01 -7.69
C ILE A 138 -7.57 -8.19 -6.84
N THR A 139 -8.57 -8.84 -6.24
CA THR A 139 -9.54 -8.19 -5.35
C THR A 139 -9.33 -8.64 -3.91
N ILE A 140 -9.20 -7.66 -3.03
CA ILE A 140 -9.26 -7.86 -1.58
C ILE A 140 -10.69 -7.57 -1.16
N GLY A 141 -11.44 -8.60 -0.79
CA GLY A 141 -12.87 -8.49 -0.48
C GLY A 141 -13.14 -7.68 0.77
N LYS A 142 -14.33 -7.08 0.81
CA LYS A 142 -14.81 -6.18 1.87
C LYS A 142 -14.56 -6.71 3.28
N GLY A 143 -14.12 -5.83 4.18
CA GLY A 143 -13.92 -6.15 5.60
C GLY A 143 -12.75 -7.11 5.86
N SER A 144 -11.88 -7.33 4.87
CA SER A 144 -10.71 -8.20 5.04
C SER A 144 -9.60 -7.52 5.81
N ILE A 145 -8.78 -8.34 6.48
CA ILE A 145 -7.57 -7.92 7.19
C ILE A 145 -6.37 -8.62 6.54
N ILE A 146 -5.42 -7.83 6.06
CA ILE A 146 -4.15 -8.32 5.53
C ILE A 146 -3.04 -8.02 6.53
N GLY A 147 -2.45 -9.05 7.11
CA GLY A 147 -1.39 -8.95 8.11
C GLY A 147 -0.10 -8.35 7.57
N GLY A 148 0.75 -7.92 8.49
CA GLY A 148 2.04 -7.30 8.15
C GLY A 148 2.96 -8.23 7.35
N ASN A 149 3.72 -7.65 6.41
CA ASN A 149 4.67 -8.32 5.53
C ASN A 149 4.08 -9.48 4.69
N VAL A 150 2.75 -9.54 4.52
CA VAL A 150 2.11 -10.52 3.64
C VAL A 150 2.42 -10.21 2.19
N TRP A 151 2.83 -11.24 1.43
CA TRP A 151 2.99 -11.16 -0.03
C TRP A 151 1.80 -11.83 -0.71
N LEU A 152 0.90 -11.04 -1.30
CA LEU A 152 -0.37 -11.50 -1.84
C LEU A 152 -0.48 -11.24 -3.35
N THR A 153 -0.79 -12.29 -4.12
CA THR A 153 -0.89 -12.24 -5.59
C THR A 153 -2.14 -12.92 -6.15
N HIS A 154 -3.12 -13.20 -5.29
CA HIS A 154 -4.41 -13.78 -5.65
C HIS A 154 -5.53 -13.13 -4.84
N SER A 155 -6.73 -13.11 -5.39
CA SER A 155 -7.90 -12.51 -4.73
C SER A 155 -8.29 -13.27 -3.47
N VAL A 156 -8.83 -12.52 -2.49
CA VAL A 156 -9.41 -13.09 -1.26
C VAL A 156 -10.86 -12.62 -1.10
N PRO A 157 -11.77 -13.50 -0.62
CA PRO A 157 -13.17 -13.14 -0.42
C PRO A 157 -13.35 -12.14 0.72
N ALA A 158 -14.56 -11.56 0.81
CA ALA A 158 -14.90 -10.66 1.91
C ALA A 158 -14.73 -11.32 3.28
N GLY A 159 -14.29 -10.54 4.27
CA GLY A 159 -14.07 -10.99 5.65
C GLY A 159 -12.84 -11.89 5.83
N SER A 160 -11.94 -11.94 4.86
CA SER A 160 -10.71 -12.74 4.95
C SER A 160 -9.74 -12.17 5.99
N ASN A 161 -9.08 -13.07 6.73
CA ASN A 161 -7.95 -12.73 7.59
C ASN A 161 -6.69 -13.46 7.07
N VAL A 162 -5.81 -12.71 6.40
CA VAL A 162 -4.60 -13.26 5.76
C VAL A 162 -3.39 -12.91 6.60
N LEU A 163 -2.72 -13.91 7.14
CA LEU A 163 -1.54 -13.75 8.00
C LEU A 163 -0.33 -14.45 7.38
N GLN A 164 0.87 -14.02 7.78
CA GLN A 164 2.08 -14.78 7.47
C GLN A 164 2.08 -16.12 8.20
N ALA A 165 2.68 -17.14 7.59
CA ALA A 165 2.97 -18.40 8.27
C ALA A 165 3.88 -18.14 9.49
N GLN A 166 3.55 -18.79 10.62
CA GLN A 166 4.40 -18.70 11.81
C GLN A 166 5.79 -19.28 11.52
N MET A 167 6.84 -18.56 11.93
CA MET A 167 8.20 -19.10 11.89
C MET A 167 8.30 -20.29 12.83
N ARG A 168 8.82 -21.42 12.34
CA ARG A 168 9.23 -22.52 13.20
C ARG A 168 10.58 -22.20 13.79
N ASN A 169 10.64 -21.92 15.08
CA ASN A 169 11.89 -21.85 15.81
C ASN A 169 12.34 -23.28 16.14
N THR A 170 13.43 -23.71 15.53
CA THR A 170 14.16 -24.90 15.99
C THR A 170 15.34 -24.43 16.81
N THR A 171 15.38 -24.83 18.08
CA THR A 171 16.57 -24.63 18.91
C THR A 171 17.64 -25.61 18.44
N VAL A 172 18.73 -25.08 17.88
CA VAL A 172 19.90 -25.88 17.55
C VAL A 172 20.86 -25.81 18.73
N GLU A 173 21.24 -26.96 19.28
CA GLU A 173 22.24 -27.03 20.33
C GLU A 173 23.53 -26.34 19.88
N PRO A 174 24.18 -25.50 20.72
CA PRO A 174 25.37 -24.70 20.32
C PRO A 174 26.52 -25.50 19.73
N LYS A 175 26.67 -26.78 20.10
CA LYS A 175 27.69 -27.68 19.55
C LYS A 175 27.59 -27.90 18.04
N HIS A 176 26.37 -27.94 17.48
CA HIS A 176 26.18 -28.16 16.05
C HIS A 176 26.40 -26.90 15.20
N LEU A 177 26.37 -25.71 15.80
CA LEU A 177 26.65 -24.45 15.10
C LEU A 177 28.15 -24.28 14.81
N ILE A 178 29.02 -24.79 15.69
CA ILE A 178 30.48 -24.69 15.51
C ILE A 178 30.96 -25.62 14.40
N ASP A 179 30.39 -26.83 14.30
CA ASP A 179 30.75 -27.82 13.27
C ASP A 179 30.26 -27.42 11.87
N ALA A 180 29.18 -26.66 11.77
CA ALA A 180 28.65 -26.17 10.48
C ALA A 180 29.44 -24.97 9.91
N VAL A 181 30.09 -24.18 10.77
CA VAL A 181 30.84 -22.97 10.39
C VAL A 181 32.32 -23.24 10.15
N TYR A 182 32.87 -24.33 10.73
CA TYR A 182 34.30 -24.70 10.65
C TYR A 182 34.50 -26.05 9.92
N GLN A 183 34.19 -26.12 8.64
CA GLN A 183 34.79 -27.14 7.76
C GLN A 183 35.93 -26.46 6.97
N PRO A 184 37.21 -26.71 7.33
CA PRO A 184 38.31 -26.27 6.49
C PRO A 184 38.19 -27.02 5.16
N ARG A 185 38.09 -26.30 4.07
CA ARG A 185 38.26 -26.88 2.74
C ARG A 185 39.74 -27.29 2.61
N ILE A 186 39.98 -28.58 2.60
CA ILE A 186 41.25 -29.18 2.15
C ILE A 186 41.25 -29.15 0.62
#